data_7e2d9e047697f959964f6eb148d56040
#
_entry.id   7e2d9e047697f959964f6eb148d56040
#
_cell.length_a   1.000
_cell.length_b   1.000
_cell.length_c   1.000
_cell.angle_alpha   90.00
_cell.angle_beta   90.00
_cell.angle_gamma   90.00
#
_symmetry.space_group_name_H-M   'P 1'
#
loop_
_entity.id
_entity.type
_entity.pdbx_description
1 polymer ?
#
loop_
_entity_poly.entity_id
_entity_poly.type
_entity_poly.pdbx_seq_one_letter_code
_entity_poly.pdbx_strand_id
1 'polypeptide(L)'
;VIIMIFGGLFGFLLIIEEFYFVEIGIILSVIVLGFAISIEKKIPTKLIMVFVGIFGLFHGTAHGLEVPAAVNPILFILGFICGTSALHLFGVAIGYFAIKTAVTSILLRLTGITFAIYGIYLIYGTF
;
A
#
# COMPACT_ATOMS: atom_id res chain seq x y z
N VAL A 1 4.58 6.62 5.51
CA VAL A 1 4.25 6.38 6.94
C VAL A 1 3.35 7.48 7.48
N ILE A 2 3.75 8.78 7.48
CA ILE A 2 2.98 9.88 8.10
C ILE A 2 1.54 9.93 7.58
N ILE A 3 1.32 9.91 6.26
CA ILE A 3 -0.01 9.92 5.65
C ILE A 3 -0.84 8.69 6.06
N MET A 4 -0.22 7.53 6.20
CA MET A 4 -0.89 6.32 6.68
C MET A 4 -1.32 6.45 8.15
N ILE A 5 -0.54 7.14 8.99
CA ILE A 5 -0.92 7.43 10.38
C ILE A 5 -2.15 8.34 10.42
N PHE A 6 -2.18 9.38 9.60
CA PHE A 6 -3.36 10.26 9.48
C PHE A 6 -4.59 9.48 8.97
N GLY A 7 -4.41 8.62 7.95
CA GLY A 7 -5.48 7.73 7.49
C GLY A 7 -5.97 6.80 8.59
N GLY A 8 -5.05 6.20 9.36
CA GLY A 8 -5.38 5.32 10.48
C GLY A 8 -6.16 6.03 11.58
N LEU A 9 -5.76 7.24 11.95
CA LEU A 9 -6.49 8.05 12.92
C LEU A 9 -7.89 8.41 12.39
N PHE A 10 -7.98 8.77 11.11
CA PHE A 10 -9.24 9.07 10.45
C PHE A 10 -10.17 7.84 10.45
N GLY A 11 -9.67 6.66 10.05
CA GLY A 11 -10.42 5.41 10.10
C GLY A 11 -10.89 5.04 11.51
N PHE A 12 -10.01 5.19 12.50
CA PHE A 12 -10.36 4.92 13.91
C PHE A 12 -11.48 5.84 14.45
N LEU A 13 -11.54 7.08 13.95
CA LEU A 13 -12.57 8.06 14.34
C LEU A 13 -13.87 7.91 13.54
N LEU A 14 -13.81 7.29 12.36
CA LEU A 14 -14.98 7.06 11.52
C LEU A 14 -15.66 5.75 11.92
N ILE A 15 -16.86 5.84 12.49
CA ILE A 15 -17.76 4.70 12.67
C ILE A 15 -18.54 4.54 11.36
N ILE A 16 -17.92 3.99 10.30
CA ILE A 16 -18.56 3.74 9.02
C ILE A 16 -18.88 2.25 8.93
N GLU A 17 -20.13 1.90 8.70
CA GLU A 17 -20.59 0.51 8.56
C GLU A 17 -20.23 -0.10 7.21
N GLU A 18 -19.94 0.71 6.18
CA GLU A 18 -19.62 0.24 4.83
C GLU A 18 -18.20 0.64 4.40
N PHE A 19 -17.28 -0.34 4.42
CA PHE A 19 -15.86 -0.17 4.04
C PHE A 19 -15.59 -0.31 2.54
N TYR A 20 -16.60 -0.53 1.73
CA TYR A 20 -16.49 -0.86 0.31
C TYR A 20 -15.60 0.11 -0.48
N PHE A 21 -15.75 1.42 -0.21
CA PHE A 21 -14.94 2.44 -0.87
C PHE A 21 -13.44 2.36 -0.50
N VAL A 22 -13.14 1.99 0.74
CA VAL A 22 -11.77 1.82 1.22
C VAL A 22 -11.15 0.57 0.59
N GLU A 23 -11.88 -0.54 0.51
CA GLU A 23 -11.44 -1.76 -0.16
C GLU A 23 -11.10 -1.52 -1.64
N ILE A 24 -11.98 -0.84 -2.38
CA ILE A 24 -11.70 -0.48 -3.77
C ILE A 24 -10.42 0.36 -3.87
N GLY A 25 -10.23 1.35 -2.98
CA GLY A 25 -9.02 2.16 -2.94
C GLY A 25 -7.76 1.34 -2.74
N ILE A 26 -7.80 0.33 -1.86
CA ILE A 26 -6.69 -0.60 -1.63
C ILE A 26 -6.43 -1.46 -2.87
N ILE A 27 -7.46 -2.06 -3.46
CA ILE A 27 -7.33 -2.90 -4.66
C ILE A 27 -6.74 -2.09 -5.82
N LEU A 28 -7.24 -0.87 -6.05
CA LEU A 28 -6.69 0.04 -7.05
C LEU A 28 -5.22 0.37 -6.79
N SER A 29 -4.82 0.51 -5.51
CA SER A 29 -3.41 0.74 -5.17
C SER A 29 -2.52 -0.42 -5.61
N VAL A 30 -2.95 -1.66 -5.40
CA VAL A 30 -2.21 -2.87 -5.80
C VAL A 30 -2.05 -2.92 -7.33
N ILE A 31 -3.12 -2.62 -8.07
CA ILE A 31 -3.10 -2.58 -9.54
C ILE A 31 -2.13 -1.51 -10.05
N VAL A 32 -2.31 -0.25 -9.59
CA VAL A 32 -1.52 0.89 -10.06
C VAL A 32 -0.05 0.74 -9.71
N LEU A 33 0.27 0.31 -8.48
CA LEU A 33 1.65 0.09 -8.06
C LEU A 33 2.26 -1.11 -8.78
N GLY A 34 1.50 -2.18 -9.00
CA GLY A 34 1.94 -3.32 -9.80
C GLY A 34 2.31 -2.91 -11.22
N PHE A 35 1.47 -2.14 -11.90
CA PHE A 35 1.79 -1.58 -13.21
C PHE A 35 2.99 -0.63 -13.17
N ALA A 36 3.07 0.25 -12.17
CA ALA A 36 4.20 1.17 -12.02
C ALA A 36 5.54 0.45 -11.89
N ILE A 37 5.59 -0.67 -11.17
CA ILE A 37 6.78 -1.52 -11.02
C ILE A 37 7.10 -2.25 -12.33
N SER A 38 6.09 -2.67 -13.10
CA SER A 38 6.29 -3.45 -14.34
C SER A 38 6.77 -2.61 -15.51
N ILE A 39 6.51 -1.29 -15.51
CA ILE A 39 6.86 -0.39 -16.61
C ILE A 39 8.31 0.07 -16.49
N GLU A 40 9.06 0.03 -17.61
CA GLU A 40 10.46 0.47 -17.68
C GLU A 40 10.64 2.00 -17.67
N LYS A 41 9.55 2.75 -17.86
CA LYS A 41 9.59 4.19 -17.99
C LYS A 41 9.78 4.87 -16.62
N LYS A 42 10.63 5.89 -16.59
CA LYS A 42 10.79 6.74 -15.40
C LYS A 42 9.51 7.54 -15.17
N ILE A 43 8.79 7.21 -14.11
CA ILE A 43 7.62 7.97 -13.68
C ILE A 43 8.10 9.21 -12.93
N PRO A 44 7.55 10.42 -13.19
CA PRO A 44 7.91 11.62 -12.46
C PRO A 44 7.72 11.46 -10.96
N THR A 45 8.73 11.81 -10.17
CA THR A 45 8.71 11.64 -8.70
C THR A 45 7.49 12.31 -8.06
N LYS A 46 7.07 13.48 -8.55
CA LYS A 46 5.86 14.17 -8.05
C LYS A 46 4.61 13.32 -8.21
N LEU A 47 4.46 12.64 -9.35
CA LEU A 47 3.31 11.76 -9.61
C LEU A 47 3.33 10.55 -8.67
N ILE A 48 4.50 9.94 -8.49
CA ILE A 48 4.67 8.84 -7.52
C ILE A 48 4.27 9.29 -6.11
N MET A 49 4.72 10.46 -5.67
CA MET A 49 4.40 10.99 -4.34
C MET A 49 2.90 11.21 -4.14
N VAL A 50 2.21 11.70 -5.17
CA VAL A 50 0.74 11.88 -5.13
C VAL A 50 0.03 10.54 -4.99
N PHE A 51 0.37 9.56 -5.82
CA PHE A 51 -0.24 8.22 -5.75
C PHE A 51 0.05 7.52 -4.43
N VAL A 52 1.30 7.52 -3.99
CA VAL A 52 1.70 6.92 -2.70
C VAL A 52 1.00 7.62 -1.53
N GLY A 53 0.80 8.95 -1.62
CA GLY A 53 0.04 9.71 -0.64
C GLY A 53 -1.43 9.27 -0.56
N ILE A 54 -2.13 9.27 -1.70
CA ILE A 54 -3.54 8.88 -1.79
C ILE A 54 -3.73 7.42 -1.31
N PHE A 55 -2.94 6.50 -1.84
CA PHE A 55 -3.05 5.08 -1.47
C PHE A 55 -2.63 4.81 -0.02
N GLY A 56 -1.64 5.56 0.49
CA GLY A 56 -1.27 5.51 1.89
C GLY A 56 -2.40 5.96 2.82
N LEU A 57 -3.23 6.91 2.37
CA LEU A 57 -4.41 7.34 3.11
C LEU A 57 -5.46 6.22 3.19
N PHE A 58 -5.80 5.58 2.07
CA PHE A 58 -6.73 4.44 2.04
C PHE A 58 -6.23 3.29 2.90
N HIS A 59 -4.96 2.93 2.76
CA HIS A 59 -4.35 1.85 3.53
C HIS A 59 -4.36 2.12 5.04
N GLY A 60 -4.01 3.35 5.41
CA GLY A 60 -4.08 3.78 6.81
C GLY A 60 -5.50 3.75 7.35
N THR A 61 -6.47 4.26 6.58
CA THR A 61 -7.90 4.25 6.96
C THR A 61 -8.39 2.83 7.22
N ALA A 62 -8.08 1.87 6.33
CA ALA A 62 -8.43 0.46 6.52
C ALA A 62 -7.91 -0.08 7.85
N HIS A 63 -6.62 0.12 8.14
CA HIS A 63 -6.04 -0.31 9.40
C HIS A 63 -6.67 0.37 10.63
N GLY A 64 -7.06 1.64 10.50
CA GLY A 64 -7.75 2.35 11.58
C GLY A 64 -9.15 1.79 11.87
N LEU A 65 -9.86 1.38 10.82
CA LEU A 65 -11.18 0.78 10.91
C LEU A 65 -11.16 -0.64 11.52
N GLU A 66 -10.06 -1.37 11.30
CA GLU A 66 -9.88 -2.75 11.76
C GLU A 66 -9.29 -2.86 13.17
N VAL A 67 -9.10 -1.76 13.90
CA VAL A 67 -8.54 -1.80 15.27
C VAL A 67 -9.49 -2.56 16.19
N PRO A 68 -9.11 -3.74 16.74
CA PRO A 68 -9.98 -4.49 17.63
C PRO A 68 -10.21 -3.72 18.94
N ALA A 69 -11.44 -3.72 19.43
CA ALA A 69 -11.81 -3.06 20.69
C ALA A 69 -11.03 -3.56 21.91
N ALA A 70 -10.49 -4.78 21.85
CA ALA A 70 -9.73 -5.42 22.93
C ALA A 70 -8.24 -5.04 22.96
N VAL A 71 -7.72 -4.29 21.97
CA VAL A 71 -6.31 -3.96 21.84
C VAL A 71 -6.02 -2.60 22.45
N ASN A 72 -4.89 -2.49 23.15
CA ASN A 72 -4.41 -1.20 23.61
C ASN A 72 -4.06 -0.30 22.41
N PRO A 73 -4.76 0.84 22.21
CA PRO A 73 -4.57 1.67 21.02
C PRO A 73 -3.13 2.19 20.85
N ILE A 74 -2.44 2.46 21.97
CA ILE A 74 -1.05 2.96 21.94
C ILE A 74 -0.12 1.89 21.41
N LEU A 75 -0.26 0.64 21.88
CA LEU A 75 0.56 -0.47 21.40
C LEU A 75 0.27 -0.79 19.94
N PHE A 76 -0.99 -0.69 19.52
CA PHE A 76 -1.38 -0.85 18.12
C PHE A 76 -0.71 0.20 17.24
N ILE A 77 -0.79 1.49 17.61
CA ILE A 77 -0.18 2.59 16.85
C ILE A 77 1.35 2.41 16.77
N LEU A 78 2.01 2.07 17.88
CA LEU A 78 3.45 1.83 17.88
C LEU A 78 3.83 0.65 16.98
N GLY A 79 3.12 -0.46 17.07
CA GLY A 79 3.33 -1.62 16.21
C GLY A 79 3.11 -1.28 14.73
N PHE A 80 2.06 -0.53 14.43
CA PHE A 80 1.75 -0.07 13.08
C PHE A 80 2.87 0.83 12.51
N ILE A 81 3.36 1.80 13.29
CA ILE A 81 4.46 2.68 12.87
C ILE A 81 5.73 1.87 12.62
N CYS A 82 6.11 1.00 13.56
CA CYS A 82 7.31 0.18 13.43
C CYS A 82 7.22 -0.78 12.24
N GLY A 83 6.13 -1.52 12.12
CA GLY A 83 5.91 -2.46 11.03
C GLY A 83 5.89 -1.79 9.66
N THR A 84 5.13 -0.71 9.52
CA THR A 84 5.04 0.05 8.27
C THR A 84 6.38 0.66 7.89
N SER A 85 7.13 1.21 8.85
CA SER A 85 8.46 1.76 8.60
C SER A 85 9.44 0.68 8.15
N ALA A 86 9.44 -0.48 8.80
CA ALA A 86 10.26 -1.62 8.41
C ALA A 86 9.95 -2.07 6.98
N LEU A 87 8.65 -2.25 6.63
CA LEU A 87 8.25 -2.64 5.27
C LEU A 87 8.69 -1.62 4.21
N HIS A 88 8.62 -0.32 4.49
CA HIS A 88 9.10 0.71 3.58
C HIS A 88 10.61 0.64 3.38
N LEU A 89 11.39 0.45 4.45
CA LEU A 89 12.84 0.30 4.37
C LEU A 89 13.23 -0.95 3.58
N PHE A 90 12.55 -2.08 3.81
CA PHE A 90 12.75 -3.29 3.03
C PHE A 90 12.42 -3.10 1.55
N GLY A 91 11.30 -2.43 1.24
CA GLY A 91 10.92 -2.11 -0.13
C GLY A 91 11.96 -1.24 -0.85
N VAL A 92 12.49 -0.22 -0.18
CA VAL A 92 13.58 0.62 -0.72
C VAL A 92 14.84 -0.22 -0.96
N ALA A 93 15.24 -1.08 0.00
CA ALA A 93 16.39 -1.95 -0.14
C ALA A 93 16.23 -2.92 -1.33
N ILE A 94 15.08 -3.60 -1.43
CA ILE A 94 14.76 -4.50 -2.56
C ILE A 94 14.86 -3.74 -3.88
N GLY A 95 14.20 -2.57 -3.99
CA GLY A 95 14.25 -1.74 -5.19
C GLY A 95 15.68 -1.33 -5.56
N TYR A 96 16.48 -0.90 -4.60
CA TYR A 96 17.88 -0.51 -4.82
C TYR A 96 18.74 -1.66 -5.35
N PHE A 97 18.57 -2.87 -4.81
CA PHE A 97 19.33 -4.04 -5.27
C PHE A 97 18.79 -4.59 -6.59
N ALA A 98 17.48 -4.55 -6.79
CA ALA A 98 16.83 -5.10 -7.99
C ALA A 98 17.22 -4.38 -9.28
N ILE A 99 17.55 -3.09 -9.23
CA ILE A 99 17.96 -2.33 -10.42
C ILE A 99 19.43 -2.53 -10.83
N LYS A 100 20.21 -3.25 -10.02
CA LYS A 100 21.67 -3.40 -10.28
C LYS A 100 22.01 -4.36 -11.41
N THR A 101 21.17 -5.34 -11.68
CA THR A 101 21.39 -6.32 -12.77
C THR A 101 20.13 -6.46 -13.62
N ALA A 102 20.32 -6.87 -14.89
CA ALA A 102 19.20 -7.10 -15.79
C ALA A 102 18.25 -8.19 -15.27
N VAL A 103 18.81 -9.27 -14.69
CA VAL A 103 18.02 -10.39 -14.17
C VAL A 103 17.14 -9.96 -13.02
N THR A 104 17.70 -9.26 -12.03
CA THR A 104 16.93 -8.79 -10.86
C THR A 104 15.89 -7.74 -11.26
N SER A 105 16.19 -6.89 -12.26
CA SER A 105 15.22 -5.93 -12.81
C SER A 105 14.04 -6.64 -13.49
N ILE A 106 14.30 -7.70 -14.26
CA ILE A 106 13.23 -8.50 -14.89
C ILE A 106 12.37 -9.18 -13.82
N LEU A 107 12.98 -9.78 -12.81
CA LEU A 107 12.25 -10.40 -11.70
C LEU A 107 11.36 -9.40 -10.97
N LEU A 108 11.85 -8.20 -10.68
CA LEU A 108 11.05 -7.14 -10.06
C LEU A 108 9.84 -6.76 -10.93
N ARG A 109 10.01 -6.68 -12.25
CA ARG A 109 8.90 -6.37 -13.16
C ARG A 109 7.87 -7.49 -13.23
N LEU A 110 8.33 -8.74 -13.24
CA LEU A 110 7.41 -9.88 -13.19
C LEU A 110 6.59 -9.89 -11.91
N THR A 111 7.18 -9.56 -10.75
CA THR A 111 6.42 -9.40 -9.51
C THR A 111 5.40 -8.26 -9.61
N GLY A 112 5.75 -7.14 -10.26
CA GLY A 112 4.81 -6.04 -10.53
C GLY A 112 3.61 -6.49 -11.37
N ILE A 113 3.84 -7.25 -12.44
CA ILE A 113 2.77 -7.83 -13.27
C ILE A 113 1.89 -8.77 -12.44
N THR A 114 2.49 -9.62 -11.62
CA THR A 114 1.75 -10.56 -10.76
C THR A 114 0.83 -9.80 -9.80
N PHE A 115 1.32 -8.73 -9.15
CA PHE A 115 0.49 -7.90 -8.28
C PHE A 115 -0.63 -7.19 -9.04
N ALA A 116 -0.38 -6.68 -10.25
CA ALA A 116 -1.42 -6.05 -11.06
C ALA A 116 -2.53 -7.05 -11.43
N ILE A 117 -2.15 -8.26 -11.86
CA ILE A 117 -3.11 -9.33 -12.18
C ILE A 117 -3.90 -9.74 -10.93
N TYR A 118 -3.22 -9.90 -9.79
CA TYR A 118 -3.87 -10.24 -8.54
C TYR A 118 -4.86 -9.16 -8.09
N GLY A 119 -4.51 -7.88 -8.22
CA GLY A 119 -5.43 -6.78 -7.94
C GLY A 119 -6.66 -6.79 -8.85
N ILE A 120 -6.50 -7.09 -10.14
CA ILE A 120 -7.63 -7.27 -11.07
C ILE A 120 -8.51 -8.45 -10.64
N TYR A 121 -7.91 -9.56 -10.24
CA TYR A 121 -8.66 -10.72 -9.72
C TYR A 121 -9.47 -10.36 -8.47
N LEU A 122 -8.90 -9.56 -7.55
CA LEU A 122 -9.62 -9.12 -6.35
C LEU A 122 -10.86 -8.27 -6.68
N ILE A 123 -10.82 -7.43 -7.73
CA ILE A 123 -12.00 -6.69 -8.18
C ILE A 123 -13.16 -7.65 -8.49
N TYR A 124 -12.90 -8.72 -9.23
CA TYR A 124 -13.94 -9.71 -9.56
C TYR A 124 -14.49 -10.45 -8.33
N GLY A 125 -13.71 -10.58 -7.27
CA GLY A 125 -14.13 -11.22 -6.02
C GLY A 125 -14.92 -10.31 -5.08
N THR A 126 -14.84 -9.00 -5.29
CA THR A 126 -15.49 -7.96 -4.47
C THR A 126 -16.89 -7.61 -5.01
N PHE A 127 -17.15 -7.88 -6.29
CA PHE A 127 -18.44 -7.70 -6.98
C PHE A 127 -19.11 -9.03 -7.30
#